data_422c951af366d7d2b53e0c6a2f94e31f
#
_entry.id   422c951af366d7d2b53e0c6a2f94e31f
#
_cell.length_a   1.000
_cell.length_b   1.000
_cell.length_c   1.000
_cell.angle_alpha   90.00
_cell.angle_beta   90.00
_cell.angle_gamma   90.00
#
_symmetry.space_group_name_H-M   'P 1'
#
loop_
_entity.id
_entity.type
_entity.pdbx_description
1 polymer ?
#
loop_
_entity_poly.entity_id
_entity_poly.type
_entity_poly.pdbx_seq_one_letter_code
_entity_poly.pdbx_strand_id
1 'polypeptide(L)'
;MHTKFKEYLEKTNFSKNTVESYYFAIEQFYQQYGDINKRNLKNYKVWLIENYKPKTVNLRLRAINCYLDFINKSELKLTFVKIQQKTYLENVISEADYNYLKNQLKKDDIDWYMIVRFLAATGARVSELIQFKVEHVRLGYIDIYSKGGKLRRIYIPKQLKDEALTWLANRNQDSGFIFLNKYGNRITTRGISGQLKKFAIKYDINPAVVYPHSFRHRFAKNFLEKYNDIALLADLMGHESIETTRIYLRKTSTEQQELVDTLIDW
;
A
#
# COMPACT_ATOMS: atom_id res chain seq x y z
N MET A 1 7.93 27.06 17.20
CA MET A 1 9.00 26.46 16.36
C MET A 1 8.46 25.31 15.48
N HIS A 2 7.62 24.43 16.01
CA HIS A 2 7.08 23.27 15.29
C HIS A 2 6.19 23.66 14.10
N THR A 3 5.37 24.72 14.23
CA THR A 3 4.52 25.22 13.13
C THR A 3 5.35 25.68 11.93
N LYS A 4 6.47 26.37 12.16
CA LYS A 4 7.39 26.79 11.10
C LYS A 4 8.04 25.62 10.37
N PHE A 5 8.30 24.50 11.04
CA PHE A 5 8.80 23.28 10.40
C PHE A 5 7.74 22.63 9.51
N LYS A 6 6.47 22.63 9.95
CA LYS A 6 5.38 22.12 9.11
C LYS A 6 5.24 22.94 7.83
N GLU A 7 5.26 24.27 7.94
CA GLU A 7 5.25 25.16 6.78
C GLU A 7 6.46 24.94 5.85
N TYR A 8 7.65 24.70 6.42
CA TYR A 8 8.85 24.35 5.66
C TYR A 8 8.65 23.06 4.86
N LEU A 9 8.11 22.01 5.48
CA LEU A 9 7.85 20.74 4.81
C LEU A 9 6.81 20.90 3.69
N GLU A 10 5.78 21.69 3.89
CA GLU A 10 4.76 21.99 2.88
C GLU A 10 5.35 22.76 1.69
N LYS A 11 6.20 23.76 1.94
CA LYS A 11 6.89 24.55 0.90
C LYS A 11 7.92 23.72 0.10
N THR A 12 8.51 22.68 0.70
CA THR A 12 9.46 21.78 0.04
C THR A 12 8.79 20.60 -0.67
N ASN A 13 7.49 20.69 -0.97
CA ASN A 13 6.72 19.70 -1.74
C ASN A 13 6.68 18.29 -1.14
N PHE A 14 6.80 18.14 0.17
CA PHE A 14 6.52 16.87 0.82
C PHE A 14 5.03 16.52 0.71
N SER A 15 4.72 15.22 0.55
CA SER A 15 3.32 14.78 0.55
C SER A 15 2.67 15.05 1.92
N LYS A 16 1.35 15.32 1.94
CA LYS A 16 0.59 15.56 3.16
C LYS A 16 0.86 14.48 4.23
N ASN A 17 0.86 13.20 3.85
CA ASN A 17 1.15 12.11 4.78
C ASN A 17 2.59 12.15 5.33
N THR A 18 3.55 12.59 4.53
CA THR A 18 4.95 12.77 4.98
C THR A 18 5.04 13.91 5.97
N VAL A 19 4.39 15.05 5.66
CA VAL A 19 4.32 16.22 6.55
C VAL A 19 3.74 15.82 7.92
N GLU A 20 2.59 15.17 7.94
CA GLU A 20 1.93 14.69 9.17
C GLU A 20 2.82 13.71 9.96
N SER A 21 3.45 12.77 9.26
CA SER A 21 4.33 11.76 9.88
C SER A 21 5.60 12.38 10.46
N TYR A 22 6.20 13.36 9.77
CA TYR A 22 7.40 14.05 10.25
C TYR A 22 7.07 14.97 11.41
N TYR A 23 6.00 15.73 11.29
CA TYR A 23 5.52 16.59 12.37
C TYR A 23 5.25 15.80 13.65
N PHE A 24 4.53 14.67 13.54
CA PHE A 24 4.28 13.78 14.67
C PHE A 24 5.59 13.28 15.32
N ALA A 25 6.61 12.93 14.52
CA ALA A 25 7.88 12.46 15.06
C ALA A 25 8.60 13.55 15.89
N ILE A 26 8.52 14.80 15.46
CA ILE A 26 9.10 15.94 16.17
C ILE A 26 8.33 16.21 17.47
N GLU A 27 6.99 16.22 17.42
CA GLU A 27 6.19 16.38 18.64
C GLU A 27 6.48 15.27 19.65
N GLN A 28 6.55 14.00 19.21
CA GLN A 28 6.88 12.87 20.07
C GLN A 28 8.24 13.04 20.75
N PHE A 29 9.26 13.51 20.01
CA PHE A 29 10.57 13.77 20.57
C PHE A 29 10.51 14.85 21.67
N TYR A 30 9.89 15.99 21.38
CA TYR A 30 9.83 17.11 22.33
C TYR A 30 8.99 16.83 23.56
N GLN A 31 7.94 16.02 23.45
CA GLN A 31 7.14 15.57 24.59
C GLN A 31 7.95 14.74 25.58
N GLN A 32 8.96 13.99 25.09
CA GLN A 32 9.76 13.10 25.94
C GLN A 32 11.06 13.72 26.45
N TYR A 33 11.70 14.59 25.65
CA TYR A 33 13.08 15.03 25.91
C TYR A 33 13.24 16.54 26.01
N GLY A 34 12.25 17.34 25.66
CA GLY A 34 12.25 18.80 25.76
C GLY A 34 13.20 19.49 24.79
N ASP A 35 14.52 19.23 24.89
CA ASP A 35 15.55 19.95 24.13
C ASP A 35 16.33 19.07 23.15
N ILE A 36 16.71 19.64 22.00
CA ILE A 36 17.60 19.02 21.02
C ILE A 36 19.07 19.21 21.44
N ASN A 37 19.64 18.10 21.91
CA ASN A 37 21.06 17.96 22.18
C ASN A 37 21.50 16.50 21.88
N LYS A 38 22.81 16.28 21.79
CA LYS A 38 23.39 14.99 21.41
C LYS A 38 22.95 13.82 22.34
N ARG A 39 22.80 14.10 23.63
CA ARG A 39 22.38 13.08 24.63
C ARG A 39 20.93 12.67 24.40
N ASN A 40 20.01 13.64 24.30
CA ASN A 40 18.59 13.40 24.13
C ASN A 40 18.28 12.70 22.80
N LEU A 41 18.97 13.08 21.71
CA LEU A 41 18.84 12.43 20.41
C LEU A 41 19.29 10.95 20.46
N LYS A 42 20.40 10.65 21.14
CA LYS A 42 20.84 9.25 21.34
C LYS A 42 19.83 8.45 22.16
N ASN A 43 19.33 9.01 23.26
CA ASN A 43 18.35 8.36 24.12
C ASN A 43 17.04 8.11 23.35
N TYR A 44 16.58 9.08 22.55
CA TYR A 44 15.41 8.91 21.70
C TYR A 44 15.59 7.78 20.67
N LYS A 45 16.78 7.68 20.04
CA LYS A 45 17.06 6.56 19.13
C LYS A 45 17.01 5.21 19.84
N VAL A 46 17.58 5.09 21.03
CA VAL A 46 17.52 3.86 21.84
C VAL A 46 16.07 3.52 22.15
N TRP A 47 15.32 4.48 22.66
CA TRP A 47 13.90 4.29 22.97
C TRP A 47 13.07 3.88 21.74
N LEU A 48 13.34 4.47 20.57
CA LEU A 48 12.69 4.07 19.32
C LEU A 48 12.98 2.61 18.96
N ILE A 49 14.23 2.15 19.14
CA ILE A 49 14.65 0.76 18.85
C ILE A 49 13.93 -0.22 19.76
N GLU A 50 13.74 0.12 21.02
CA GLU A 50 13.06 -0.73 22.00
C GLU A 50 11.55 -0.81 21.77
N ASN A 51 10.92 0.26 21.26
CA ASN A 51 9.46 0.37 21.20
C ASN A 51 8.87 0.19 19.79
N TYR A 52 9.69 0.23 18.70
CA TYR A 52 9.19 0.22 17.34
C TYR A 52 9.94 -0.74 16.41
N LYS A 53 9.25 -1.19 15.37
CA LYS A 53 9.88 -1.97 14.29
C LYS A 53 10.91 -1.12 13.53
N PRO A 54 12.01 -1.71 13.02
CA PRO A 54 13.11 -0.98 12.36
C PRO A 54 12.68 0.00 11.25
N LYS A 55 11.64 -0.32 10.47
CA LYS A 55 11.09 0.60 9.46
C LYS A 55 10.51 1.87 10.08
N THR A 56 9.81 1.74 11.21
CA THR A 56 9.23 2.89 11.94
C THR A 56 10.34 3.71 12.60
N VAL A 57 11.34 3.05 13.18
CA VAL A 57 12.55 3.72 13.72
C VAL A 57 13.17 4.60 12.65
N ASN A 58 13.48 4.04 11.48
CA ASN A 58 14.11 4.80 10.40
C ASN A 58 13.21 5.92 9.84
N LEU A 59 11.89 5.76 9.85
CA LEU A 59 10.97 6.84 9.49
C LEU A 59 11.07 8.01 10.48
N ARG A 60 11.09 7.73 11.79
CA ARG A 60 11.26 8.74 12.84
C ARG A 60 12.63 9.42 12.74
N LEU A 61 13.69 8.63 12.53
CA LEU A 61 15.04 9.18 12.37
C LEU A 61 15.17 10.08 11.13
N ARG A 62 14.50 9.75 10.01
CA ARG A 62 14.44 10.65 8.83
C ARG A 62 13.78 11.97 9.17
N ALA A 63 12.68 11.95 9.92
CA ALA A 63 11.99 13.15 10.36
C ALA A 63 12.88 14.03 11.25
N ILE A 64 13.56 13.41 12.24
CA ILE A 64 14.50 14.12 13.12
C ILE A 64 15.67 14.70 12.31
N ASN A 65 16.27 13.93 11.40
CA ASN A 65 17.38 14.42 10.58
C ASN A 65 16.95 15.58 9.67
N CYS A 66 15.75 15.52 9.08
CA CYS A 66 15.17 16.62 8.30
C CYS A 66 14.94 17.87 9.18
N TYR A 67 14.49 17.68 10.41
CA TYR A 67 14.33 18.78 11.37
C TYR A 67 15.66 19.38 11.80
N LEU A 68 16.70 18.56 12.00
CA LEU A 68 18.05 19.04 12.32
C LEU A 68 18.64 19.87 11.17
N ASP A 69 18.38 19.51 9.91
CA ASP A 69 18.75 20.37 8.76
C ASP A 69 18.00 21.73 8.82
N PHE A 70 16.69 21.70 9.08
CA PHE A 70 15.87 22.90 9.17
C PHE A 70 16.34 23.89 10.26
N ILE A 71 16.86 23.37 11.38
CA ILE A 71 17.37 24.23 12.49
C ILE A 71 18.89 24.44 12.44
N ASN A 72 19.55 24.11 11.32
CA ASN A 72 21.00 24.25 11.12
C ASN A 72 21.86 23.49 12.17
N LYS A 73 21.44 22.27 12.53
CA LYS A 73 22.17 21.36 13.44
C LYS A 73 22.48 20.02 12.78
N SER A 74 22.86 20.03 11.50
CA SER A 74 23.10 18.83 10.70
C SER A 74 24.21 17.92 11.26
N GLU A 75 25.13 18.48 12.05
CA GLU A 75 26.19 17.76 12.76
C GLU A 75 25.66 16.77 13.83
N LEU A 76 24.40 16.95 14.27
CA LEU A 76 23.75 16.08 15.25
C LEU A 76 22.96 14.93 14.61
N LYS A 77 22.95 14.79 13.28
CA LYS A 77 22.20 13.75 12.59
C LYS A 77 22.49 12.34 13.10
N LEU A 78 21.42 11.57 13.18
CA LEU A 78 21.45 10.19 13.63
C LEU A 78 21.58 9.20 12.47
N THR A 79 22.41 8.20 12.65
CA THR A 79 22.53 7.08 11.71
C THR A 79 21.30 6.17 11.77
N PHE A 80 20.89 5.64 10.63
CA PHE A 80 19.77 4.70 10.53
C PHE A 80 20.13 3.33 11.12
N VAL A 81 19.11 2.58 11.53
CA VAL A 81 19.28 1.18 11.91
C VAL A 81 19.28 0.29 10.66
N LYS A 82 20.09 -0.76 10.68
CA LYS A 82 20.10 -1.76 9.59
C LYS A 82 18.75 -2.49 9.56
N ILE A 83 18.18 -2.64 8.38
CA ILE A 83 16.97 -3.42 8.16
C ILE A 83 17.35 -4.65 7.35
N GLN A 84 17.20 -5.83 7.94
CA GLN A 84 17.30 -7.07 7.18
C GLN A 84 16.07 -7.18 6.26
N GLN A 85 16.32 -7.29 4.98
CA GLN A 85 15.24 -7.57 4.03
C GLN A 85 14.91 -9.05 4.06
N LYS A 86 13.63 -9.37 4.27
CA LYS A 86 13.15 -10.75 4.13
C LYS A 86 13.37 -11.21 2.69
N THR A 87 13.81 -12.45 2.53
CA THR A 87 14.08 -13.06 1.22
C THR A 87 12.85 -13.65 0.56
N TYR A 88 11.71 -13.65 1.24
CA TYR A 88 10.44 -14.20 0.79
C TYR A 88 9.29 -13.20 0.97
N LEU A 89 8.22 -13.40 0.20
CA LEU A 89 6.98 -12.64 0.34
C LEU A 89 6.14 -13.21 1.49
N GLU A 90 5.60 -12.33 2.31
CA GLU A 90 4.67 -12.69 3.39
C GLU A 90 3.30 -12.07 3.16
N ASN A 91 2.30 -12.70 3.77
CA ASN A 91 0.94 -12.17 3.84
C ASN A 91 0.33 -11.88 2.47
N VAL A 92 0.61 -12.73 1.48
CA VAL A 92 -0.05 -12.71 0.18
C VAL A 92 -1.23 -13.67 0.23
N ILE A 93 -2.41 -13.23 -0.16
CA ILE A 93 -3.60 -14.08 -0.23
C ILE A 93 -3.37 -15.22 -1.22
N SER A 94 -3.65 -16.46 -0.80
CA SER A 94 -3.57 -17.64 -1.66
C SER A 94 -4.62 -17.60 -2.78
N GLU A 95 -4.45 -18.44 -3.81
CA GLU A 95 -5.47 -18.58 -4.85
C GLU A 95 -6.77 -19.12 -4.30
N ALA A 96 -6.69 -20.10 -3.44
CA ALA A 96 -7.85 -20.72 -2.80
C ALA A 96 -8.63 -19.69 -1.97
N ASP A 97 -7.95 -18.98 -1.07
CA ASP A 97 -8.58 -17.93 -0.22
C ASP A 97 -9.18 -16.81 -1.04
N TYR A 98 -8.48 -16.36 -2.10
CA TYR A 98 -9.01 -15.33 -2.99
C TYR A 98 -10.27 -15.79 -3.71
N ASN A 99 -10.27 -17.00 -4.27
CA ASN A 99 -11.44 -17.54 -4.96
C ASN A 99 -12.60 -17.78 -4.00
N TYR A 100 -12.32 -18.26 -2.79
CA TYR A 100 -13.32 -18.43 -1.74
C TYR A 100 -13.93 -17.09 -1.33
N LEU A 101 -13.10 -16.09 -0.95
CA LEU A 101 -13.55 -14.75 -0.61
C LEU A 101 -14.41 -14.12 -1.72
N LYS A 102 -13.91 -14.18 -2.95
CA LYS A 102 -14.60 -13.66 -4.14
C LYS A 102 -15.98 -14.30 -4.32
N ASN A 103 -16.09 -15.61 -4.17
CA ASN A 103 -17.33 -16.35 -4.35
C ASN A 103 -18.35 -16.05 -3.22
N GLN A 104 -17.88 -15.90 -1.98
CA GLN A 104 -18.74 -15.49 -0.86
C GLN A 104 -19.27 -14.05 -1.05
N LEU A 105 -18.38 -13.12 -1.40
CA LEU A 105 -18.77 -11.74 -1.67
C LEU A 105 -19.75 -11.61 -2.84
N LYS A 106 -19.59 -12.42 -3.88
CA LYS A 106 -20.52 -12.41 -5.03
C LYS A 106 -21.96 -12.76 -4.61
N LYS A 107 -22.13 -13.58 -3.59
CA LYS A 107 -23.45 -13.96 -3.04
C LYS A 107 -23.98 -12.95 -2.04
N ASP A 108 -23.10 -12.45 -1.17
CA ASP A 108 -23.48 -11.69 0.01
C ASP A 108 -23.48 -10.18 -0.21
N ASP A 109 -22.56 -9.66 -1.04
CA ASP A 109 -22.34 -8.22 -1.21
C ASP A 109 -21.62 -7.93 -2.55
N ILE A 110 -22.40 -7.67 -3.58
CA ILE A 110 -21.89 -7.44 -4.93
C ILE A 110 -20.99 -6.20 -5.02
N ASP A 111 -21.19 -5.19 -4.19
CA ASP A 111 -20.36 -3.98 -4.17
C ASP A 111 -18.95 -4.31 -3.68
N TRP A 112 -18.85 -5.11 -2.62
CA TRP A 112 -17.56 -5.56 -2.11
C TRP A 112 -16.90 -6.62 -2.99
N TYR A 113 -17.70 -7.45 -3.68
CA TYR A 113 -17.19 -8.31 -4.74
C TYR A 113 -16.48 -7.48 -5.82
N MET A 114 -17.11 -6.38 -6.29
CA MET A 114 -16.51 -5.51 -7.30
C MET A 114 -15.23 -4.83 -6.80
N ILE A 115 -15.19 -4.34 -5.55
CA ILE A 115 -13.98 -3.78 -4.94
C ILE A 115 -12.84 -4.80 -4.97
N VAL A 116 -13.07 -6.04 -4.54
CA VAL A 116 -12.06 -7.11 -4.52
C VAL A 116 -11.63 -7.49 -5.93
N ARG A 117 -12.56 -7.57 -6.88
CA ARG A 117 -12.28 -7.83 -8.30
C ARG A 117 -11.38 -6.76 -8.91
N PHE A 118 -11.69 -5.49 -8.69
CA PHE A 118 -10.87 -4.39 -9.19
C PHE A 118 -9.47 -4.39 -8.56
N LEU A 119 -9.34 -4.57 -7.25
CA LEU A 119 -8.04 -4.67 -6.59
C LEU A 119 -7.16 -5.78 -7.20
N ALA A 120 -7.75 -6.97 -7.37
CA ALA A 120 -7.01 -8.15 -7.85
C ALA A 120 -6.71 -8.14 -9.35
N ALA A 121 -7.60 -7.57 -10.18
CA ALA A 121 -7.48 -7.62 -11.63
C ALA A 121 -6.74 -6.42 -12.25
N THR A 122 -6.66 -5.30 -11.54
CA THR A 122 -5.99 -4.09 -12.03
C THR A 122 -4.64 -3.83 -11.36
N GLY A 123 -4.37 -4.45 -10.22
CA GLY A 123 -3.21 -4.18 -9.41
C GLY A 123 -3.13 -2.73 -8.87
N ALA A 124 -4.24 -1.99 -8.88
CA ALA A 124 -4.31 -0.62 -8.40
C ALA A 124 -3.95 -0.53 -6.90
N ARG A 125 -3.29 0.57 -6.50
CA ARG A 125 -3.19 0.91 -5.07
C ARG A 125 -4.58 1.28 -4.57
N VAL A 126 -4.86 1.05 -3.28
CA VAL A 126 -6.18 1.40 -2.72
C VAL A 126 -6.53 2.89 -2.88
N SER A 127 -5.53 3.78 -2.84
CA SER A 127 -5.71 5.21 -3.09
C SER A 127 -6.03 5.55 -4.55
N GLU A 128 -5.64 4.69 -5.48
CA GLU A 128 -5.94 4.78 -6.91
C GLU A 128 -7.32 4.17 -7.18
N LEU A 129 -7.64 3.04 -6.53
CA LEU A 129 -8.93 2.37 -6.65
C LEU A 129 -10.10 3.30 -6.37
N ILE A 130 -10.04 4.06 -5.29
CA ILE A 130 -11.12 4.98 -4.92
C ILE A 130 -11.32 6.15 -5.90
N GLN A 131 -10.46 6.30 -6.90
CA GLN A 131 -10.55 7.34 -7.92
C GLN A 131 -11.27 6.85 -9.19
N PHE A 132 -11.58 5.56 -9.30
CA PHE A 132 -12.32 5.05 -10.44
C PHE A 132 -13.72 5.66 -10.51
N LYS A 133 -14.09 6.10 -11.71
CA LYS A 133 -15.40 6.66 -12.05
C LYS A 133 -16.03 5.85 -13.17
N VAL A 134 -17.33 6.07 -13.41
CA VAL A 134 -18.08 5.40 -14.47
C VAL A 134 -17.45 5.60 -15.85
N GLU A 135 -16.98 6.82 -16.14
CA GLU A 135 -16.31 7.12 -17.41
C GLU A 135 -15.02 6.29 -17.60
N HIS A 136 -14.26 6.02 -16.55
CA HIS A 136 -13.06 5.18 -16.62
C HIS A 136 -13.42 3.70 -16.92
N VAL A 137 -14.53 3.22 -16.38
CA VAL A 137 -15.03 1.87 -16.71
C VAL A 137 -15.43 1.80 -18.18
N ARG A 138 -16.14 2.81 -18.71
CA ARG A 138 -16.52 2.88 -20.13
C ARG A 138 -15.31 2.92 -21.05
N LEU A 139 -14.28 3.70 -20.69
CA LEU A 139 -13.01 3.77 -21.43
C LEU A 139 -12.20 2.47 -21.33
N GLY A 140 -12.29 1.75 -20.21
CA GLY A 140 -11.47 0.57 -19.94
C GLY A 140 -10.12 0.87 -19.30
N TYR A 141 -9.88 2.12 -18.87
CA TYR A 141 -8.67 2.53 -18.15
C TYR A 141 -8.87 3.80 -17.34
N ILE A 142 -7.92 4.08 -16.47
CA ILE A 142 -7.76 5.35 -15.77
C ILE A 142 -6.30 5.80 -15.86
N ASP A 143 -6.08 7.07 -16.13
CA ASP A 143 -4.76 7.70 -16.08
C ASP A 143 -4.55 8.36 -14.71
N ILE A 144 -3.49 7.94 -14.00
CA ILE A 144 -3.15 8.42 -12.66
C ILE A 144 -1.81 9.18 -12.72
N TYR A 145 -1.83 10.39 -12.23
CA TYR A 145 -0.59 11.16 -12.04
C TYR A 145 0.08 10.73 -10.73
N SER A 146 1.28 10.21 -10.83
CA SER A 146 2.12 9.88 -9.67
C SER A 146 2.95 11.08 -9.21
N LYS A 147 3.55 10.96 -8.03
CA LYS A 147 4.47 11.96 -7.50
C LYS A 147 5.61 12.20 -8.51
N GLY A 148 5.88 13.47 -8.86
CA GLY A 148 6.87 13.81 -9.91
C GLY A 148 6.30 13.92 -11.33
N GLY A 149 4.97 13.92 -11.49
CA GLY A 149 4.33 14.18 -12.79
C GLY A 149 4.31 12.99 -13.78
N LYS A 150 4.80 11.82 -13.37
CA LYS A 150 4.71 10.61 -14.21
C LYS A 150 3.26 10.17 -14.35
N LEU A 151 2.81 10.07 -15.61
CA LEU A 151 1.52 9.50 -15.95
C LEU A 151 1.63 7.96 -15.92
N ARG A 152 0.68 7.32 -15.24
CA ARG A 152 0.53 5.87 -15.24
C ARG A 152 -0.89 5.52 -15.67
N ARG A 153 -1.03 4.62 -16.62
CA ARG A 153 -2.30 4.05 -17.01
C ARG A 153 -2.58 2.75 -16.29
N ILE A 154 -3.77 2.65 -15.67
CA ILE A 154 -4.28 1.43 -15.08
C ILE A 154 -5.38 0.90 -15.98
N TYR A 155 -5.16 -0.28 -16.55
CA TYR A 155 -6.11 -0.92 -17.45
C TYR A 155 -7.16 -1.71 -16.67
N ILE A 156 -8.40 -1.68 -17.15
CA ILE A 156 -9.50 -2.53 -16.69
C ILE A 156 -9.63 -3.67 -17.69
N PRO A 157 -9.34 -4.93 -17.32
CA PRO A 157 -9.51 -6.06 -18.24
C PRO A 157 -10.93 -6.15 -18.79
N LYS A 158 -11.09 -6.57 -20.04
CA LYS A 158 -12.38 -6.60 -20.75
C LYS A 158 -13.48 -7.28 -19.93
N GLN A 159 -13.22 -8.47 -19.43
CA GLN A 159 -14.19 -9.20 -18.61
C GLN A 159 -14.64 -8.41 -17.37
N LEU A 160 -13.70 -7.75 -16.66
CA LEU A 160 -14.03 -6.93 -15.49
C LEU A 160 -14.81 -5.67 -15.89
N LYS A 161 -14.49 -5.08 -17.05
CA LYS A 161 -15.23 -3.94 -17.62
C LYS A 161 -16.69 -4.32 -17.85
N ASP A 162 -16.95 -5.45 -18.51
CA ASP A 162 -18.29 -5.90 -18.84
C ASP A 162 -19.10 -6.23 -17.56
N GLU A 163 -18.48 -6.92 -16.58
CA GLU A 163 -19.08 -7.14 -15.25
C GLU A 163 -19.41 -5.81 -14.55
N ALA A 164 -18.51 -4.84 -14.61
CA ALA A 164 -18.68 -3.55 -13.94
C ALA A 164 -19.78 -2.70 -14.60
N LEU A 165 -19.89 -2.70 -15.92
CA LEU A 165 -20.96 -2.00 -16.63
C LEU A 165 -22.33 -2.56 -16.27
N THR A 166 -22.47 -3.89 -16.20
CA THR A 166 -23.71 -4.53 -15.75
C THR A 166 -24.04 -4.17 -14.29
N TRP A 167 -23.05 -4.21 -13.42
CA TRP A 167 -23.23 -3.83 -12.01
C TRP A 167 -23.64 -2.36 -11.85
N LEU A 168 -23.04 -1.43 -12.62
CA LEU A 168 -23.41 -0.01 -12.60
C LEU A 168 -24.82 0.23 -13.14
N ALA A 169 -25.19 -0.46 -14.23
CA ALA A 169 -26.55 -0.38 -14.78
C ALA A 169 -27.62 -0.82 -13.78
N ASN A 170 -27.38 -1.92 -13.04
CA ASN A 170 -28.29 -2.40 -12.00
C ASN A 170 -28.46 -1.44 -10.82
N ARG A 171 -27.53 -0.49 -10.67
CA ARG A 171 -27.57 0.56 -9.63
C ARG A 171 -28.10 1.90 -10.17
N ASN A 172 -28.46 1.99 -11.44
CA ASN A 172 -28.80 3.23 -12.13
C ASN A 172 -27.72 4.31 -11.95
N GLN A 173 -26.43 3.90 -12.01
CA GLN A 173 -25.28 4.78 -11.77
C GLN A 173 -24.59 5.11 -13.08
N ASP A 174 -24.84 6.29 -13.62
CA ASP A 174 -24.35 6.73 -14.94
C ASP A 174 -23.12 7.62 -14.90
N SER A 175 -22.74 8.15 -13.73
CA SER A 175 -21.61 9.06 -13.55
C SER A 175 -21.01 9.01 -12.15
N GLY A 176 -19.87 9.68 -11.95
CA GLY A 176 -19.24 9.81 -10.65
C GLY A 176 -18.40 8.61 -10.23
N PHE A 177 -18.00 8.61 -8.95
CA PHE A 177 -17.16 7.54 -8.38
C PHE A 177 -17.93 6.24 -8.26
N ILE A 178 -17.33 5.11 -8.68
CA ILE A 178 -18.00 3.81 -8.69
C ILE A 178 -18.05 3.13 -7.32
N PHE A 179 -17.10 3.42 -6.44
CA PHE A 179 -17.05 2.83 -5.10
C PHE A 179 -17.53 3.84 -4.06
N LEU A 180 -18.73 3.62 -3.57
CA LEU A 180 -19.41 4.49 -2.61
C LEU A 180 -19.56 3.80 -1.26
N ASN A 181 -19.65 4.58 -0.20
CA ASN A 181 -20.03 4.11 1.12
C ASN A 181 -21.58 4.08 1.25
N LYS A 182 -22.09 3.56 2.36
CA LYS A 182 -23.52 3.47 2.64
C LYS A 182 -24.29 4.82 2.61
N TYR A 183 -23.57 5.94 2.61
CA TYR A 183 -24.16 7.29 2.55
C TYR A 183 -24.08 7.90 1.13
N GLY A 184 -23.68 7.12 0.12
CA GLY A 184 -23.51 7.62 -1.26
C GLY A 184 -22.24 8.45 -1.50
N ASN A 185 -21.36 8.61 -0.51
CA ASN A 185 -20.09 9.30 -0.66
C ASN A 185 -18.98 8.33 -1.11
N ARG A 186 -17.95 8.87 -1.78
CA ARG A 186 -16.77 8.10 -2.16
C ARG A 186 -16.20 7.35 -0.94
N ILE A 187 -15.98 6.04 -1.09
CA ILE A 187 -15.40 5.21 -0.05
C ILE A 187 -13.97 5.67 0.29
N THR A 188 -13.56 5.50 1.55
CA THR A 188 -12.20 5.85 1.99
C THR A 188 -11.27 4.62 1.98
N THR A 189 -9.96 4.86 1.83
CA THR A 189 -8.95 3.80 1.89
C THR A 189 -8.96 3.05 3.22
N ARG A 190 -9.21 3.79 4.34
CA ARG A 190 -9.36 3.20 5.68
C ARG A 190 -10.63 2.35 5.78
N GLY A 191 -11.74 2.81 5.18
CA GLY A 191 -12.99 2.06 5.11
C GLY A 191 -12.81 0.73 4.39
N ILE A 192 -12.13 0.74 3.22
CA ILE A 192 -11.80 -0.50 2.48
C ILE A 192 -10.97 -1.44 3.35
N SER A 193 -9.87 -0.97 3.93
CA SER A 193 -8.98 -1.82 4.73
C SER A 193 -9.68 -2.41 5.96
N GLY A 194 -10.53 -1.61 6.63
CA GLY A 194 -11.30 -2.07 7.79
C GLY A 194 -12.34 -3.12 7.44
N GLN A 195 -13.07 -2.91 6.35
CA GLN A 195 -14.12 -3.84 5.94
C GLN A 195 -13.56 -5.16 5.38
N LEU A 196 -12.44 -5.12 4.65
CA LEU A 196 -11.75 -6.33 4.21
C LEU A 196 -11.36 -7.23 5.38
N LYS A 197 -10.87 -6.66 6.49
CA LYS A 197 -10.58 -7.42 7.71
C LYS A 197 -11.82 -8.05 8.32
N LYS A 198 -12.97 -7.35 8.30
CA LYS A 198 -14.25 -7.89 8.79
C LYS A 198 -14.71 -9.06 7.93
N PHE A 199 -14.58 -8.98 6.60
CA PHE A 199 -14.89 -10.10 5.72
C PHE A 199 -13.93 -11.29 5.91
N ALA A 200 -12.64 -11.04 6.16
CA ALA A 200 -11.72 -12.10 6.50
C ALA A 200 -12.20 -12.89 7.72
N ILE A 201 -12.59 -12.19 8.80
CA ILE A 201 -13.13 -12.80 10.02
C ILE A 201 -14.47 -13.51 9.73
N LYS A 202 -15.38 -12.84 8.98
CA LYS A 202 -16.71 -13.41 8.64
C LYS A 202 -16.61 -14.75 7.91
N TYR A 203 -15.61 -14.87 7.01
CA TYR A 203 -15.44 -16.04 6.16
C TYR A 203 -14.32 -16.97 6.61
N ASP A 204 -13.83 -16.81 7.84
CA ASP A 204 -12.77 -17.64 8.43
C ASP A 204 -11.49 -17.71 7.57
N ILE A 205 -11.09 -16.56 7.01
CA ILE A 205 -9.83 -16.37 6.29
C ILE A 205 -8.87 -15.62 7.19
N ASN A 206 -7.58 -15.94 7.16
CA ASN A 206 -6.57 -15.22 7.95
C ASN A 206 -6.59 -13.71 7.64
N PRO A 207 -6.93 -12.83 8.61
CA PRO A 207 -7.01 -11.39 8.37
C PRO A 207 -5.68 -10.74 7.97
N ALA A 208 -4.55 -11.40 8.22
CA ALA A 208 -3.22 -10.91 7.85
C ALA A 208 -2.99 -10.94 6.33
N VAL A 209 -3.76 -11.74 5.58
CA VAL A 209 -3.65 -11.85 4.11
C VAL A 209 -4.74 -11.10 3.35
N VAL A 210 -5.81 -10.62 4.03
CA VAL A 210 -6.94 -9.93 3.37
C VAL A 210 -6.84 -8.42 3.58
N TYR A 211 -6.02 -7.78 2.75
CA TYR A 211 -5.82 -6.32 2.76
C TYR A 211 -5.46 -5.83 1.34
N PRO A 212 -5.66 -4.54 1.02
CA PRO A 212 -5.55 -4.07 -0.37
C PRO A 212 -4.23 -4.39 -1.07
N HIS A 213 -3.08 -4.27 -0.38
CA HIS A 213 -1.79 -4.59 -0.98
C HIS A 213 -1.59 -6.09 -1.25
N SER A 214 -2.26 -6.98 -0.50
CA SER A 214 -2.21 -8.41 -0.75
C SER A 214 -2.77 -8.77 -2.14
N PHE A 215 -3.90 -8.17 -2.53
CA PHE A 215 -4.46 -8.34 -3.88
C PHE A 215 -3.54 -7.79 -4.98
N ARG A 216 -2.86 -6.68 -4.71
CA ARG A 216 -1.85 -6.14 -5.62
C ARG A 216 -0.61 -7.04 -5.72
N HIS A 217 -0.16 -7.66 -4.61
CA HIS A 217 0.91 -8.65 -4.62
C HIS A 217 0.51 -9.88 -5.44
N ARG A 218 -0.73 -10.36 -5.27
CA ARG A 218 -1.27 -11.44 -6.06
C ARG A 218 -1.31 -11.11 -7.56
N PHE A 219 -1.79 -9.90 -7.94
CA PHE A 219 -1.75 -9.44 -9.33
C PHE A 219 -0.34 -9.53 -9.91
N ALA A 220 0.65 -9.04 -9.19
CA ALA A 220 2.04 -9.04 -9.65
C ALA A 220 2.61 -10.44 -9.80
N LYS A 221 2.33 -11.35 -8.84
CA LYS A 221 2.74 -12.77 -8.94
C LYS A 221 2.12 -13.46 -10.14
N ASN A 222 0.80 -13.39 -10.28
CA ASN A 222 0.07 -13.98 -11.39
C ASN A 222 0.53 -13.45 -12.76
N PHE A 223 0.93 -12.16 -12.82
CA PHE A 223 1.47 -11.57 -14.04
C PHE A 223 2.83 -12.21 -14.38
N LEU A 224 3.75 -12.29 -13.42
CA LEU A 224 5.09 -12.84 -13.65
C LEU A 224 5.06 -14.34 -13.96
N GLU A 225 4.16 -15.10 -13.33
CA GLU A 225 3.95 -16.51 -13.64
C GLU A 225 3.54 -16.76 -15.10
N LYS A 226 2.77 -15.81 -15.68
CA LYS A 226 2.27 -15.94 -17.06
C LYS A 226 3.19 -15.35 -18.11
N TYR A 227 3.83 -14.21 -17.81
CA TYR A 227 4.56 -13.43 -18.81
C TYR A 227 6.05 -13.24 -18.49
N ASN A 228 6.46 -13.47 -17.25
CA ASN A 228 7.85 -13.35 -16.77
C ASN A 228 8.58 -12.04 -17.20
N ASP A 229 7.83 -10.95 -17.41
CA ASP A 229 8.35 -9.65 -17.80
C ASP A 229 8.26 -8.67 -16.61
N ILE A 230 9.37 -8.54 -15.90
CA ILE A 230 9.47 -7.68 -14.72
C ILE A 230 9.46 -6.18 -15.08
N ALA A 231 9.95 -5.82 -16.27
CA ALA A 231 10.00 -4.42 -16.70
C ALA A 231 8.59 -3.93 -17.02
N LEU A 232 7.83 -4.69 -17.82
CA LEU A 232 6.43 -4.39 -18.11
C LEU A 232 5.59 -4.38 -16.82
N LEU A 233 5.82 -5.32 -15.89
CA LEU A 233 5.13 -5.32 -14.60
C LEU A 233 5.44 -4.04 -13.80
N ALA A 234 6.71 -3.59 -13.78
CA ALA A 234 7.09 -2.35 -13.09
C ALA A 234 6.34 -1.14 -13.64
N ASP A 235 6.22 -1.04 -14.95
CA ASP A 235 5.46 0.02 -15.63
C ASP A 235 3.96 -0.07 -15.30
N LEU A 236 3.35 -1.24 -15.43
CA LEU A 236 1.94 -1.48 -15.09
C LEU A 236 1.64 -1.18 -13.62
N MET A 237 2.57 -1.45 -12.72
CA MET A 237 2.42 -1.13 -11.29
C MET A 237 2.81 0.31 -10.95
N GLY A 238 3.46 1.06 -11.86
CA GLY A 238 3.96 2.41 -11.62
C GLY A 238 4.99 2.43 -10.49
N HIS A 239 6.00 1.58 -10.60
CA HIS A 239 7.16 1.58 -9.72
C HIS A 239 8.25 2.47 -10.34
N GLU A 240 8.85 3.35 -9.53
CA GLU A 240 9.95 4.21 -9.98
C GLU A 240 11.25 3.42 -10.19
N SER A 241 11.38 2.28 -9.51
CA SER A 241 12.54 1.41 -9.57
C SER A 241 12.10 -0.05 -9.75
N ILE A 242 12.74 -0.74 -10.67
CA ILE A 242 12.56 -2.19 -10.92
C ILE A 242 12.87 -3.02 -9.66
N GLU A 243 13.76 -2.52 -8.78
CA GLU A 243 14.06 -3.15 -7.49
C GLU A 243 12.83 -3.30 -6.61
N THR A 244 11.88 -2.36 -6.70
CA THR A 244 10.60 -2.46 -5.99
C THR A 244 9.75 -3.62 -6.53
N THR A 245 9.93 -3.97 -7.81
CA THR A 245 9.20 -5.05 -8.47
C THR A 245 9.89 -6.40 -8.26
N ARG A 246 11.22 -6.43 -8.06
CA ARG A 246 11.97 -7.67 -7.80
C ARG A 246 11.46 -8.49 -6.61
N ILE A 247 10.79 -7.85 -5.65
CA ILE A 247 10.18 -8.57 -4.51
C ILE A 247 9.17 -9.62 -4.97
N TYR A 248 8.53 -9.45 -6.13
CA TYR A 248 7.54 -10.40 -6.66
C TYR A 248 8.14 -11.61 -7.37
N LEU A 249 9.43 -11.58 -7.69
CA LEU A 249 10.18 -12.77 -8.12
C LEU A 249 10.49 -13.70 -6.95
N ARG A 250 10.33 -13.22 -5.72
CA ARG A 250 10.57 -14.03 -4.52
C ARG A 250 9.37 -14.93 -4.28
N LYS A 251 9.67 -16.19 -4.01
CA LYS A 251 8.67 -17.15 -3.58
C LYS A 251 8.21 -16.86 -2.15
N THR A 252 7.01 -17.26 -1.79
CA THR A 252 6.55 -17.26 -0.40
C THR A 252 7.33 -18.29 0.41
N SER A 253 7.28 -18.21 1.74
CA SER A 253 7.92 -19.23 2.59
C SER A 253 7.36 -20.63 2.33
N THR A 254 6.05 -20.74 2.10
CA THR A 254 5.40 -22.02 1.74
C THR A 254 5.90 -22.56 0.40
N GLU A 255 5.93 -21.72 -0.65
CA GLU A 255 6.46 -22.10 -1.97
C GLU A 255 7.95 -22.46 -1.94
N GLN A 256 8.73 -21.84 -1.05
CA GLN A 256 10.14 -22.20 -0.85
C GLN A 256 10.24 -23.58 -0.19
N GLN A 257 9.41 -23.84 0.83
CA GLN A 257 9.37 -25.13 1.50
C GLN A 257 8.96 -26.24 0.53
N GLU A 258 7.89 -26.06 -0.23
CA GLU A 258 7.43 -27.04 -1.24
C GLU A 258 8.52 -27.35 -2.27
N LEU A 259 9.31 -26.34 -2.69
CA LEU A 259 10.42 -26.57 -3.60
C LEU A 259 11.54 -27.37 -2.94
N VAL A 260 11.90 -27.03 -1.70
CA VAL A 260 12.93 -27.77 -0.95
C VAL A 260 12.49 -29.21 -0.78
N ASP A 261 11.23 -29.45 -0.41
CA ASP A 261 10.66 -30.79 -0.23
C ASP A 261 10.64 -31.61 -1.55
N THR A 262 10.50 -30.90 -2.69
CA THR A 262 10.50 -31.56 -4.02
C THR A 262 11.92 -31.81 -4.56
N LEU A 263 12.87 -30.93 -4.22
CA LEU A 263 14.24 -30.97 -4.75
C LEU A 263 15.16 -31.89 -3.94
N ILE A 264 14.84 -32.13 -2.67
CA ILE A 264 15.69 -32.90 -1.75
C ILE A 264 15.05 -34.28 -1.52
N ASP A 265 15.33 -35.18 -2.44
CA ASP A 265 14.93 -36.59 -2.38
C ASP A 265 16.16 -37.52 -2.18
N TRP A 266 17.12 -37.07 -1.36
CA TRP A 266 18.28 -37.89 -0.98
C TRP A 266 18.45 -37.96 0.54
#